data_2c26dfb1728e2e368ac7de75ed60c3f2
#
_entry.id   2c26dfb1728e2e368ac7de75ed60c3f2
#
_cell.length_a   1.000
_cell.length_b   1.000
_cell.length_c   1.000
_cell.angle_alpha   90.00
_cell.angle_beta   90.00
_cell.angle_gamma   90.00
#
_symmetry.space_group_name_H-M   'P 1'
#
loop_
_entity.id
_entity.type
_entity.pdbx_description
1 polymer ?
#
loop_
_entity_poly.entity_id
_entity_poly.type
_entity_poly.pdbx_seq_one_letter_code
_entity_poly.pdbx_strand_id
1 'polypeptide(L)'
;MPRQESHPFIEALRRASDRRPIARIRPTVLTMRWYQPELMDIVQVAKHARVSTATVSRVLNGFPGVREKTAQRVRKAIAEMHYVPNPNARSLRVGRTRLFGLIVSDVNNPFFPELIDAFEALATAEGIEVIFTHTNYDPKRLHSCIRLMIERSVDAIAVMTSEVKEDALQQAVQAGIPLVLMNQRKMAARYPNVPVEYSTGFREALEHLLSLGHRDIGFIAGPQSLNSARGRKDAFTKALKSRGIDVRKEWIAVGDMRVEGGRKAMEALLACRPRPTAVVASNDLMAVGALQAAHASRIHVPRDLSLIGFDDLPIASMVHPPLSTIRHPRREVAARAFDLLWKRVRGEDVADHSPLQPHLVIRDSTAPPAELKRR
;
A
#
# COMPACT_ATOMS: atom_id res chain seq x y z
N MET A 1 -45.30 19.68 -9.83
CA MET A 1 -44.02 20.42 -9.77
C MET A 1 -43.88 21.00 -8.38
N PRO A 2 -42.98 20.50 -7.52
CA PRO A 2 -42.63 21.16 -6.26
C PRO A 2 -41.42 22.07 -6.47
N ARG A 3 -41.50 23.26 -5.87
CA ARG A 3 -40.48 24.31 -5.87
C ARG A 3 -39.25 23.85 -5.14
N GLN A 4 -38.06 24.03 -5.76
CA GLN A 4 -36.77 23.88 -5.11
C GLN A 4 -36.61 25.00 -4.07
N GLU A 5 -36.55 24.64 -2.80
CA GLU A 5 -36.09 25.50 -1.72
C GLU A 5 -34.55 25.62 -1.80
N SER A 6 -34.08 26.83 -2.09
CA SER A 6 -32.66 27.14 -2.09
C SER A 6 -32.12 27.24 -0.65
N HIS A 7 -31.04 26.54 -0.40
CA HIS A 7 -30.38 26.47 0.90
C HIS A 7 -29.94 27.86 1.41
N PRO A 8 -30.23 28.26 2.67
CA PRO A 8 -29.93 29.61 3.22
C PRO A 8 -28.47 30.06 3.12
N PHE A 9 -27.55 29.14 3.02
CA PHE A 9 -26.10 29.41 2.91
C PHE A 9 -25.70 29.99 1.55
N ILE A 10 -26.40 29.63 0.48
CA ILE A 10 -26.13 30.14 -0.90
C ILE A 10 -26.66 31.57 -1.06
N GLU A 11 -27.75 31.92 -0.39
CA GLU A 11 -28.27 33.30 -0.36
C GLU A 11 -27.39 34.25 0.45
N ALA A 12 -26.76 33.77 1.51
CA ALA A 12 -25.80 34.56 2.31
C ALA A 12 -24.56 34.95 1.51
N LEU A 13 -24.04 34.05 0.65
CA LEU A 13 -22.88 34.31 -0.21
C LEU A 13 -23.20 35.29 -1.36
N ARG A 14 -24.45 35.32 -1.87
CA ARG A 14 -24.87 36.30 -2.90
C ARG A 14 -25.04 37.69 -2.34
N ARG A 15 -25.44 37.87 -1.09
CA ARG A 15 -25.57 39.21 -0.44
C ARG A 15 -24.23 39.84 -0.03
N ALA A 16 -23.13 39.06 0.00
CA ALA A 16 -21.81 39.56 0.31
C ALA A 16 -21.07 40.21 -0.89
N SER A 17 -21.61 40.04 -2.13
CA SER A 17 -20.98 40.57 -3.35
C SER A 17 -21.43 42.00 -3.75
N ASP A 18 -22.42 42.58 -3.06
CA ASP A 18 -23.03 43.87 -3.42
C ASP A 18 -22.85 44.93 -2.33
N ARG A 19 -21.62 45.28 -1.98
CA ARG A 19 -21.34 46.50 -1.20
C ARG A 19 -19.97 47.12 -1.53
N ARG A 20 -20.00 48.24 -2.26
CA ARG A 20 -19.13 49.46 -2.29
C ARG A 20 -17.59 49.27 -2.21
N PRO A 21 -16.83 50.07 -2.98
CA PRO A 21 -15.37 49.97 -3.01
C PRO A 21 -14.76 50.25 -1.64
N ILE A 22 -14.15 49.23 -1.08
CA ILE A 22 -13.35 49.31 0.15
C ILE A 22 -12.15 50.19 -0.16
N ALA A 23 -12.00 51.29 0.60
CA ALA A 23 -10.87 52.18 0.59
C ALA A 23 -9.56 51.36 0.63
N ARG A 24 -8.59 51.72 -0.20
CA ARG A 24 -7.26 51.16 -0.23
C ARG A 24 -6.63 51.19 1.18
N ILE A 25 -6.83 50.11 1.92
CA ILE A 25 -5.99 49.80 3.07
C ILE A 25 -4.64 49.38 2.48
N ARG A 26 -3.62 50.20 2.61
CA ARG A 26 -2.25 49.77 2.33
C ARG A 26 -1.98 48.55 3.18
N PRO A 27 -1.57 47.42 2.59
CA PRO A 27 -1.15 46.29 3.41
C PRO A 27 0.08 46.73 4.16
N THR A 28 -0.05 46.97 5.46
CA THR A 28 1.10 46.93 6.36
C THR A 28 1.56 45.49 6.31
N VAL A 29 2.55 45.22 5.48
CA VAL A 29 3.26 43.95 5.48
C VAL A 29 3.87 43.85 6.87
N LEU A 30 3.13 43.25 7.80
CA LEU A 30 3.70 42.60 8.95
C LEU A 30 4.63 41.54 8.36
N THR A 31 5.88 41.91 8.15
CA THR A 31 6.95 40.94 7.95
C THR A 31 6.99 40.13 9.24
N MET A 32 6.19 39.07 9.33
CA MET A 32 6.50 37.96 10.21
C MET A 32 7.88 37.50 9.77
N ARG A 33 8.89 38.03 10.45
CA ARG A 33 10.23 37.49 10.42
C ARG A 33 10.07 36.08 10.97
N TRP A 34 9.86 35.11 10.07
CA TRP A 34 9.97 33.70 10.44
C TRP A 34 11.29 33.60 11.17
N TYR A 35 11.23 33.21 12.42
CA TYR A 35 12.42 32.92 13.22
C TYR A 35 13.17 31.85 12.42
N GLN A 36 14.18 32.28 11.65
CA GLN A 36 15.19 31.39 11.11
C GLN A 36 16.18 31.21 12.24
N PRO A 37 16.12 30.12 13.03
CA PRO A 37 17.24 29.82 13.89
C PRO A 37 18.42 29.68 12.93
N GLU A 38 19.48 30.44 13.16
CA GLU A 38 20.75 30.19 12.49
C GLU A 38 21.02 28.70 12.66
N LEU A 39 20.96 27.96 11.54
CA LEU A 39 21.19 26.50 11.56
C LEU A 39 22.62 26.34 12.07
N MET A 40 22.72 25.95 13.35
CA MET A 40 23.99 25.69 13.99
C MET A 40 24.76 24.68 13.15
N ASP A 41 25.97 25.04 12.74
CA ASP A 41 26.81 24.15 11.95
C ASP A 41 27.84 23.40 12.84
N ILE A 42 28.43 22.36 12.28
CA ILE A 42 29.42 21.53 12.98
C ILE A 42 30.66 22.35 13.38
N VAL A 43 30.96 23.47 12.69
CA VAL A 43 32.06 24.35 12.96
C VAL A 43 31.83 25.10 14.26
N GLN A 44 30.61 25.57 14.50
CA GLN A 44 30.21 26.27 15.73
C GLN A 44 30.28 25.31 16.94
N VAL A 45 29.80 24.07 16.79
CA VAL A 45 29.94 23.02 17.84
C VAL A 45 31.40 22.73 18.14
N ALA A 46 32.23 22.59 17.11
CA ALA A 46 33.68 22.36 17.28
C ALA A 46 34.36 23.49 18.02
N LYS A 47 34.02 24.76 17.71
CA LYS A 47 34.49 25.95 18.36
C LYS A 47 34.09 25.98 19.85
N HIS A 48 32.80 25.71 20.14
CA HIS A 48 32.26 25.68 21.50
C HIS A 48 32.90 24.56 22.34
N ALA A 49 33.06 23.38 21.76
CA ALA A 49 33.71 22.23 22.41
C ALA A 49 35.27 22.35 22.45
N ARG A 50 35.86 23.35 21.81
CA ARG A 50 37.32 23.53 21.66
C ARG A 50 38.02 22.31 21.09
N VAL A 51 37.49 21.80 19.99
CA VAL A 51 38.03 20.64 19.24
C VAL A 51 37.94 20.90 17.74
N SER A 52 38.53 20.02 16.92
CA SER A 52 38.33 20.09 15.47
C SER A 52 36.95 19.55 15.07
N THR A 53 36.44 19.97 13.90
CA THR A 53 35.21 19.40 13.28
C THR A 53 35.30 17.89 13.07
N ALA A 54 36.50 17.39 12.78
CA ALA A 54 36.75 15.96 12.67
C ALA A 54 36.52 15.22 14.00
N THR A 55 36.90 15.85 15.14
CA THR A 55 36.65 15.27 16.48
C THR A 55 35.16 15.27 16.80
N VAL A 56 34.41 16.34 16.51
CA VAL A 56 32.96 16.39 16.67
C VAL A 56 32.30 15.28 15.84
N SER A 57 32.71 15.15 14.58
CA SER A 57 32.19 14.11 13.68
C SER A 57 32.48 12.67 14.17
N ARG A 58 33.66 12.42 14.73
CA ARG A 58 33.99 11.11 15.31
C ARG A 58 33.10 10.79 16.51
N VAL A 59 32.85 11.76 17.40
CA VAL A 59 31.97 11.58 18.57
C VAL A 59 30.54 11.32 18.14
N LEU A 60 30.01 12.08 17.17
CA LEU A 60 28.66 11.90 16.63
C LEU A 60 28.43 10.54 16.00
N ASN A 61 29.47 9.96 15.38
CA ASN A 61 29.37 8.68 14.68
C ASN A 61 29.87 7.49 15.52
N GLY A 62 30.20 7.71 16.80
CA GLY A 62 30.66 6.64 17.68
C GLY A 62 32.01 6.00 17.29
N PHE A 63 32.84 6.68 16.47
CA PHE A 63 34.15 6.15 16.09
C PHE A 63 35.11 6.07 17.28
N PRO A 64 35.83 4.96 17.43
CA PRO A 64 36.83 4.82 18.50
C PRO A 64 37.99 5.80 18.32
N GLY A 65 38.72 6.08 19.40
CA GLY A 65 39.93 6.91 19.38
C GLY A 65 39.74 8.35 19.86
N VAL A 66 38.55 8.74 20.34
CA VAL A 66 38.35 9.99 21.07
C VAL A 66 38.35 9.69 22.58
N ARG A 67 39.21 10.39 23.35
CA ARG A 67 39.26 10.24 24.82
C ARG A 67 37.88 10.60 25.42
N GLU A 68 37.38 9.80 26.38
CA GLU A 68 36.03 9.94 26.95
C GLU A 68 35.77 11.35 27.48
N LYS A 69 36.72 11.99 28.15
CA LYS A 69 36.61 13.39 28.61
C LYS A 69 36.34 14.38 27.45
N THR A 70 36.93 14.12 26.27
CA THR A 70 36.70 14.92 25.06
C THR A 70 35.36 14.65 24.47
N ALA A 71 34.94 13.37 24.41
CA ALA A 71 33.64 12.97 23.91
C ALA A 71 32.48 13.56 24.74
N GLN A 72 32.60 13.55 26.07
CA GLN A 72 31.62 14.18 26.97
C GLN A 72 31.50 15.69 26.73
N ARG A 73 32.64 16.39 26.56
CA ARG A 73 32.64 17.83 26.25
C ARG A 73 31.93 18.13 24.91
N VAL A 74 32.13 17.29 23.90
CA VAL A 74 31.45 17.42 22.60
C VAL A 74 29.95 17.15 22.76
N ARG A 75 29.54 16.05 23.43
CA ARG A 75 28.13 15.75 23.69
C ARG A 75 27.42 16.88 24.44
N LYS A 76 28.10 17.49 25.44
CA LYS A 76 27.60 18.62 26.18
C LYS A 76 27.40 19.84 25.26
N ALA A 77 28.37 20.19 24.42
CA ALA A 77 28.27 21.25 23.44
C ALA A 77 27.12 21.06 22.46
N ILE A 78 26.91 19.83 21.95
CA ILE A 78 25.80 19.46 21.08
C ILE A 78 24.47 19.72 21.77
N ALA A 79 24.30 19.28 23.02
CA ALA A 79 23.10 19.48 23.82
C ALA A 79 22.81 20.95 24.11
N GLU A 80 23.81 21.71 24.55
CA GLU A 80 23.68 23.15 24.87
C GLU A 80 23.33 23.99 23.65
N MET A 81 23.86 23.63 22.49
CA MET A 81 23.63 24.33 21.22
C MET A 81 22.43 23.80 20.45
N HIS A 82 21.72 22.79 20.96
CA HIS A 82 20.62 22.09 20.24
C HIS A 82 21.01 21.74 18.81
N TYR A 83 22.29 21.35 18.62
CA TYR A 83 22.78 21.01 17.29
C TYR A 83 22.22 19.68 16.80
N VAL A 84 21.55 19.73 15.65
CA VAL A 84 21.08 18.53 14.93
C VAL A 84 22.02 18.31 13.75
N PRO A 85 22.70 17.14 13.68
CA PRO A 85 23.58 16.82 12.56
C PRO A 85 22.80 16.87 11.23
N ASN A 86 23.36 17.55 10.22
CA ASN A 86 22.77 17.57 8.90
C ASN A 86 22.95 16.19 8.23
N PRO A 87 21.87 15.43 7.98
CA PRO A 87 21.96 14.10 7.37
C PRO A 87 22.58 14.15 5.96
N ASN A 88 22.38 15.22 5.20
CA ASN A 88 22.96 15.39 3.87
C ASN A 88 24.50 15.50 3.91
N ALA A 89 25.06 16.21 4.91
CA ALA A 89 26.51 16.30 5.10
C ALA A 89 27.13 14.95 5.51
N ARG A 90 26.36 14.10 6.20
CA ARG A 90 26.76 12.75 6.57
C ARG A 90 26.76 11.83 5.34
N SER A 91 25.69 11.88 4.52
CA SER A 91 25.54 11.04 3.33
C SER A 91 26.60 11.32 2.27
N LEU A 92 26.98 12.60 2.07
CA LEU A 92 28.07 12.98 1.16
C LEU A 92 29.42 12.34 1.52
N ARG A 93 29.67 12.09 2.81
CA ARG A 93 30.94 11.49 3.26
C ARG A 93 30.89 9.97 3.30
N VAL A 94 29.74 9.36 3.60
CA VAL A 94 29.56 7.91 3.71
C VAL A 94 29.14 7.28 2.39
N GLY A 95 28.67 8.09 1.44
CA GLY A 95 28.14 7.64 0.15
C GLY A 95 26.76 6.95 0.24
N ARG A 96 26.11 6.99 1.42
CA ARG A 96 24.79 6.38 1.67
C ARG A 96 23.97 7.28 2.58
N THR A 97 22.66 7.36 2.29
CA THR A 97 21.71 8.17 3.05
C THR A 97 21.08 7.41 4.21
N ARG A 98 21.08 6.07 4.16
CA ARG A 98 20.29 5.19 5.03
C ARG A 98 18.77 5.45 4.90
N LEU A 99 18.33 5.80 3.72
CA LEU A 99 16.94 6.07 3.40
C LEU A 99 16.48 5.11 2.32
N PHE A 100 15.42 4.34 2.58
CA PHE A 100 14.78 3.50 1.58
C PHE A 100 13.47 4.12 1.12
N GLY A 101 13.17 3.98 -0.16
CA GLY A 101 11.89 4.36 -0.75
C GLY A 101 10.91 3.18 -0.79
N LEU A 102 9.66 3.42 -0.43
CA LEU A 102 8.58 2.46 -0.56
C LEU A 102 7.44 3.06 -1.37
N ILE A 103 7.12 2.48 -2.52
CA ILE A 103 6.03 2.94 -3.39
C ILE A 103 4.92 1.90 -3.35
N VAL A 104 3.72 2.29 -2.90
CA VAL A 104 2.53 1.44 -2.79
C VAL A 104 1.42 1.90 -3.73
N SER A 105 0.35 1.11 -3.90
CA SER A 105 -0.76 1.54 -4.77
C SER A 105 -1.69 2.55 -4.08
N ASP A 106 -2.24 2.23 -2.90
CA ASP A 106 -3.27 3.07 -2.28
C ASP A 106 -3.22 2.97 -0.74
N VAL A 107 -2.90 4.05 -0.06
CA VAL A 107 -2.83 4.10 1.41
C VAL A 107 -4.20 3.98 2.09
N ASN A 108 -5.29 4.23 1.35
CA ASN A 108 -6.65 4.04 1.88
C ASN A 108 -7.10 2.57 1.86
N ASN A 109 -6.38 1.70 1.14
CA ASN A 109 -6.61 0.26 1.20
C ASN A 109 -5.81 -0.34 2.37
N PRO A 110 -6.46 -0.92 3.41
CA PRO A 110 -5.80 -1.44 4.60
C PRO A 110 -4.74 -2.53 4.34
N PHE A 111 -4.69 -3.07 3.12
CA PHE A 111 -3.62 -3.96 2.67
C PHE A 111 -2.24 -3.31 2.78
N PHE A 112 -2.10 -2.05 2.36
CA PHE A 112 -0.82 -1.37 2.29
C PHE A 112 -0.30 -0.87 3.64
N PRO A 113 -1.09 -0.29 4.54
CA PRO A 113 -0.62 0.08 5.88
C PRO A 113 0.08 -1.05 6.63
N GLU A 114 -0.44 -2.28 6.63
CA GLU A 114 0.23 -3.41 7.28
C GLU A 114 1.55 -3.79 6.61
N LEU A 115 1.62 -3.68 5.27
CA LEU A 115 2.85 -3.92 4.51
C LEU A 115 3.90 -2.84 4.82
N ILE A 116 3.48 -1.56 4.89
CA ILE A 116 4.34 -0.42 5.24
C ILE A 116 4.92 -0.62 6.64
N ASP A 117 4.07 -0.89 7.65
CA ASP A 117 4.46 -1.14 9.03
C ASP A 117 5.50 -2.26 9.15
N ALA A 118 5.24 -3.39 8.48
CA ALA A 118 6.16 -4.53 8.50
C ALA A 118 7.51 -4.22 7.83
N PHE A 119 7.50 -3.46 6.72
CA PHE A 119 8.72 -3.06 6.03
C PHE A 119 9.53 -2.04 6.86
N GLU A 120 8.86 -1.04 7.45
CA GLU A 120 9.47 -0.01 8.28
C GLU A 120 10.10 -0.60 9.55
N ALA A 121 9.43 -1.55 10.22
CA ALA A 121 9.98 -2.22 11.40
C ALA A 121 11.32 -2.91 11.10
N LEU A 122 11.43 -3.58 9.95
CA LEU A 122 12.67 -4.24 9.51
C LEU A 122 13.76 -3.23 9.15
N ALA A 123 13.38 -2.14 8.46
CA ALA A 123 14.31 -1.07 8.10
C ALA A 123 14.87 -0.38 9.36
N THR A 124 14.01 -0.07 10.32
CA THR A 124 14.38 0.57 11.58
C THR A 124 15.35 -0.31 12.40
N ALA A 125 15.16 -1.64 12.41
CA ALA A 125 16.07 -2.56 13.08
C ALA A 125 17.50 -2.50 12.52
N GLU A 126 17.66 -2.17 11.24
CA GLU A 126 18.94 -1.97 10.55
C GLU A 126 19.40 -0.49 10.55
N GLY A 127 18.68 0.40 11.24
CA GLY A 127 18.97 1.83 11.29
C GLY A 127 18.75 2.55 9.96
N ILE A 128 17.76 2.10 9.19
CA ILE A 128 17.33 2.66 7.90
C ILE A 128 16.01 3.38 8.11
N GLU A 129 15.90 4.59 7.61
CA GLU A 129 14.65 5.34 7.54
C GLU A 129 13.87 4.96 6.27
N VAL A 130 12.53 5.07 6.31
CA VAL A 130 11.68 4.78 5.16
C VAL A 130 10.88 6.01 4.77
N ILE A 131 10.98 6.41 3.50
CA ILE A 131 10.05 7.36 2.90
C ILE A 131 9.09 6.60 2.00
N PHE A 132 7.78 6.81 2.15
CA PHE A 132 6.81 6.17 1.30
C PHE A 132 5.99 7.17 0.48
N THR A 133 5.48 6.70 -0.65
CA THR A 133 4.53 7.40 -1.51
C THR A 133 3.57 6.40 -2.16
N HIS A 134 2.51 6.90 -2.79
CA HIS A 134 1.52 6.04 -3.41
C HIS A 134 1.10 6.53 -4.80
N THR A 135 0.74 5.58 -5.66
CA THR A 135 0.32 5.85 -7.05
C THR A 135 -1.19 6.08 -7.19
N ASN A 136 -2.01 5.71 -6.20
CA ASN A 136 -3.47 5.70 -6.26
C ASN A 136 -4.01 4.90 -7.47
N TYR A 137 -3.35 3.77 -7.78
CA TYR A 137 -3.63 2.92 -8.96
C TYR A 137 -3.48 3.64 -10.31
N ASP A 138 -2.82 4.83 -10.36
CA ASP A 138 -2.51 5.54 -11.59
C ASP A 138 -1.07 5.27 -12.03
N PRO A 139 -0.86 4.56 -13.17
CA PRO A 139 0.48 4.24 -13.65
C PRO A 139 1.30 5.48 -14.06
N LYS A 140 0.67 6.62 -14.33
CA LYS A 140 1.38 7.87 -14.64
C LYS A 140 2.06 8.45 -13.40
N ARG A 141 1.48 8.23 -12.22
CA ARG A 141 2.07 8.70 -10.95
C ARG A 141 3.33 7.95 -10.56
N LEU A 142 3.55 6.74 -11.07
CA LEU A 142 4.76 5.96 -10.77
C LEU A 142 6.04 6.72 -11.15
N HIS A 143 6.05 7.41 -12.30
CA HIS A 143 7.18 8.25 -12.71
C HIS A 143 7.49 9.35 -11.69
N SER A 144 6.44 10.04 -11.21
CA SER A 144 6.61 11.10 -10.21
C SER A 144 7.06 10.56 -8.86
N CYS A 145 6.56 9.36 -8.47
CA CYS A 145 6.98 8.68 -7.25
C CYS A 145 8.47 8.30 -7.31
N ILE A 146 8.92 7.71 -8.41
CA ILE A 146 10.34 7.34 -8.61
C ILE A 146 11.23 8.58 -8.64
N ARG A 147 10.83 9.62 -9.35
CA ARG A 147 11.58 10.89 -9.37
C ARG A 147 11.73 11.48 -7.97
N LEU A 148 10.66 11.49 -7.17
CA LEU A 148 10.73 11.92 -5.78
C LEU A 148 11.78 11.12 -5.00
N MET A 149 11.83 9.79 -5.17
CA MET A 149 12.81 8.94 -4.49
C MET A 149 14.25 9.29 -4.92
N ILE A 150 14.47 9.55 -6.23
CA ILE A 150 15.76 9.98 -6.76
C ILE A 150 16.16 11.34 -6.17
N GLU A 151 15.26 12.32 -6.14
CA GLU A 151 15.49 13.66 -5.57
C GLU A 151 15.81 13.60 -4.07
N ARG A 152 15.25 12.61 -3.35
CA ARG A 152 15.55 12.35 -1.94
C ARG A 152 16.79 11.51 -1.72
N SER A 153 17.47 11.09 -2.81
CA SER A 153 18.69 10.29 -2.78
C SER A 153 18.53 9.01 -1.95
N VAL A 154 17.42 8.29 -2.13
CA VAL A 154 17.23 7.00 -1.44
C VAL A 154 18.26 5.98 -1.90
N ASP A 155 18.71 5.11 -0.98
CA ASP A 155 19.70 4.07 -1.28
C ASP A 155 19.09 2.87 -2.03
N ALA A 156 17.77 2.67 -1.94
CA ALA A 156 17.03 1.61 -2.63
C ALA A 156 15.53 1.88 -2.67
N ILE A 157 14.79 1.25 -3.59
CA ILE A 157 13.33 1.44 -3.75
C ILE A 157 12.61 0.09 -3.80
N ALA A 158 11.62 -0.10 -2.91
CA ALA A 158 10.63 -1.16 -3.02
C ALA A 158 9.40 -0.65 -3.78
N VAL A 159 9.08 -1.25 -4.93
CA VAL A 159 7.92 -0.90 -5.76
C VAL A 159 6.83 -1.95 -5.54
N MET A 160 5.96 -1.70 -4.57
CA MET A 160 4.90 -2.61 -4.12
C MET A 160 3.54 -2.22 -4.71
N THR A 161 3.51 -1.96 -6.02
CA THR A 161 2.31 -1.55 -6.76
C THR A 161 1.91 -2.59 -7.81
N SER A 162 0.64 -2.54 -8.23
CA SER A 162 0.10 -3.42 -9.27
C SER A 162 0.19 -2.83 -10.68
N GLU A 163 0.46 -1.53 -10.78
CA GLU A 163 0.49 -0.73 -12.01
C GLU A 163 1.92 -0.32 -12.38
N VAL A 164 2.79 -1.30 -12.56
CA VAL A 164 4.20 -1.04 -12.91
C VAL A 164 4.37 -0.90 -14.42
N LYS A 165 5.06 0.16 -14.85
CA LYS A 165 5.55 0.36 -16.21
C LYS A 165 7.07 0.39 -16.21
N GLU A 166 7.67 -0.27 -17.20
CA GLU A 166 9.13 -0.44 -17.27
C GLU A 166 9.87 0.88 -17.49
N ASP A 167 9.30 1.79 -18.29
CA ASP A 167 9.84 3.12 -18.55
C ASP A 167 10.03 3.97 -17.29
N ALA A 168 9.10 3.84 -16.31
CA ALA A 168 9.25 4.48 -15.02
C ALA A 168 10.42 3.90 -14.20
N LEU A 169 10.62 2.57 -14.23
CA LEU A 169 11.71 1.91 -13.50
C LEU A 169 13.08 2.29 -14.05
N GLN A 170 13.20 2.51 -15.35
CA GLN A 170 14.47 2.87 -15.99
C GLN A 170 15.11 4.14 -15.41
N GLN A 171 14.30 5.10 -14.90
CA GLN A 171 14.82 6.30 -14.25
C GLN A 171 15.65 5.97 -13.00
N ALA A 172 15.15 5.05 -12.16
CA ALA A 172 15.88 4.61 -10.97
C ALA A 172 17.12 3.79 -11.32
N VAL A 173 17.04 2.94 -12.36
CA VAL A 173 18.19 2.16 -12.86
C VAL A 173 19.30 3.09 -13.39
N GLN A 174 18.93 4.12 -14.16
CA GLN A 174 19.89 5.13 -14.67
C GLN A 174 20.52 5.94 -13.53
N ALA A 175 19.78 6.15 -12.43
CA ALA A 175 20.30 6.76 -11.22
C ALA A 175 21.15 5.81 -10.34
N GLY A 176 21.31 4.55 -10.76
CA GLY A 176 22.06 3.53 -9.99
C GLY A 176 21.37 3.04 -8.73
N ILE A 177 20.05 3.28 -8.59
CA ILE A 177 19.29 2.93 -7.37
C ILE A 177 18.74 1.50 -7.51
N PRO A 178 19.08 0.57 -6.61
CA PRO A 178 18.52 -0.77 -6.57
C PRO A 178 17.00 -0.77 -6.41
N LEU A 179 16.32 -1.67 -7.13
CA LEU A 179 14.88 -1.85 -7.10
C LEU A 179 14.49 -3.27 -6.70
N VAL A 180 13.36 -3.42 -6.00
CA VAL A 180 12.62 -4.68 -5.87
C VAL A 180 11.16 -4.46 -6.24
N LEU A 181 10.55 -5.43 -6.93
CA LEU A 181 9.15 -5.37 -7.36
C LEU A 181 8.31 -6.39 -6.60
N MET A 182 7.00 -6.14 -6.50
CA MET A 182 6.03 -7.10 -5.99
C MET A 182 5.24 -7.71 -7.15
N ASN A 183 5.32 -9.04 -7.27
CA ASN A 183 4.53 -9.87 -8.19
C ASN A 183 4.48 -9.40 -9.66
N GLN A 184 5.62 -8.94 -10.17
CA GLN A 184 5.77 -8.47 -11.55
C GLN A 184 6.47 -9.56 -12.40
N ARG A 185 5.80 -10.71 -12.62
CA ARG A 185 6.37 -11.89 -13.29
C ARG A 185 7.05 -11.59 -14.64
N LYS A 186 6.46 -10.71 -15.45
CA LYS A 186 7.01 -10.33 -16.76
C LYS A 186 8.35 -9.58 -16.67
N MET A 187 8.64 -8.99 -15.53
CA MET A 187 9.84 -8.19 -15.27
C MET A 187 10.86 -8.94 -14.39
N ALA A 188 10.52 -10.12 -13.90
CA ALA A 188 11.35 -10.88 -12.95
C ALA A 188 12.75 -11.22 -13.51
N ALA A 189 12.89 -11.39 -14.80
CA ALA A 189 14.19 -11.62 -15.44
C ALA A 189 15.16 -10.41 -15.37
N ARG A 190 14.63 -9.20 -15.14
CA ARG A 190 15.43 -7.95 -15.13
C ARG A 190 15.52 -7.31 -13.76
N TYR A 191 14.52 -7.52 -12.90
CA TYR A 191 14.41 -6.88 -11.60
C TYR A 191 14.14 -7.92 -10.52
N PRO A 192 14.81 -7.85 -9.37
CA PRO A 192 14.43 -8.64 -8.20
C PRO A 192 12.95 -8.49 -7.92
N ASN A 193 12.27 -9.59 -7.64
CA ASN A 193 10.82 -9.63 -7.52
C ASN A 193 10.40 -10.53 -6.36
N VAL A 194 9.38 -10.10 -5.62
CA VAL A 194 8.70 -10.93 -4.61
C VAL A 194 7.51 -11.62 -5.28
N PRO A 195 7.63 -12.88 -5.71
CA PRO A 195 6.56 -13.57 -6.41
C PRO A 195 5.46 -13.99 -5.45
N VAL A 196 4.19 -13.85 -5.88
CA VAL A 196 3.01 -14.35 -5.17
C VAL A 196 2.22 -15.26 -6.13
N GLU A 197 1.93 -16.48 -5.68
CA GLU A 197 1.18 -17.47 -6.46
C GLU A 197 -0.24 -17.59 -5.94
N TYR A 198 -1.20 -17.02 -6.67
CA TYR A 198 -2.61 -16.98 -6.26
C TYR A 198 -3.35 -18.32 -6.39
N SER A 199 -2.81 -19.27 -7.15
CA SER A 199 -3.50 -20.53 -7.47
C SER A 199 -3.87 -21.37 -6.25
N THR A 200 -3.00 -21.43 -5.24
CA THR A 200 -3.25 -22.19 -4.01
C THR A 200 -4.49 -21.69 -3.28
N GLY A 201 -4.56 -20.39 -2.98
CA GLY A 201 -5.68 -19.81 -2.24
C GLY A 201 -7.01 -19.93 -3.01
N PHE A 202 -7.01 -19.70 -4.33
CA PHE A 202 -8.23 -19.88 -5.14
C PHE A 202 -8.64 -21.34 -5.26
N ARG A 203 -7.68 -22.27 -5.34
CA ARG A 203 -7.98 -23.72 -5.33
C ARG A 203 -8.65 -24.11 -4.01
N GLU A 204 -8.11 -23.71 -2.87
CA GLU A 204 -8.67 -23.97 -1.54
C GLU A 204 -10.08 -23.36 -1.38
N ALA A 205 -10.27 -22.11 -1.82
CA ALA A 205 -11.57 -21.43 -1.77
C ALA A 205 -12.63 -22.14 -2.61
N LEU A 206 -12.26 -22.60 -3.81
CA LEU A 206 -13.18 -23.33 -4.67
C LEU A 206 -13.45 -24.75 -4.16
N GLU A 207 -12.44 -25.46 -3.65
CA GLU A 207 -12.63 -26.76 -3.01
C GLU A 207 -13.61 -26.67 -1.82
N HIS A 208 -13.47 -25.63 -1.00
CA HIS A 208 -14.40 -25.35 0.09
C HIS A 208 -15.82 -25.12 -0.42
N LEU A 209 -16.03 -24.24 -1.41
CA LEU A 209 -17.37 -23.99 -1.97
C LEU A 209 -17.97 -25.23 -2.63
N LEU A 210 -17.16 -26.02 -3.32
CA LEU A 210 -17.60 -27.27 -3.96
C LEU A 210 -17.96 -28.33 -2.92
N SER A 211 -17.25 -28.43 -1.80
CA SER A 211 -17.57 -29.35 -0.70
C SER A 211 -18.89 -28.99 -0.02
N LEU A 212 -19.26 -27.70 0.00
CA LEU A 212 -20.56 -27.22 0.45
C LEU A 212 -21.69 -27.46 -0.57
N GLY A 213 -21.37 -27.92 -1.80
CA GLY A 213 -22.33 -28.22 -2.86
C GLY A 213 -22.57 -27.09 -3.86
N HIS A 214 -21.84 -25.97 -3.77
CA HIS A 214 -21.93 -24.90 -4.77
C HIS A 214 -21.39 -25.33 -6.12
N ARG A 215 -22.08 -24.97 -7.20
CA ARG A 215 -21.64 -25.14 -8.60
C ARG A 215 -21.75 -23.84 -9.37
N ASP A 216 -22.69 -23.00 -9.01
CA ASP A 216 -22.96 -21.69 -9.58
C ASP A 216 -22.17 -20.65 -8.81
N ILE A 217 -20.92 -20.37 -9.25
CA ILE A 217 -19.95 -19.55 -8.52
C ILE A 217 -19.60 -18.32 -9.36
N GLY A 218 -19.93 -17.13 -8.83
CA GLY A 218 -19.60 -15.84 -9.43
C GLY A 218 -18.27 -15.27 -8.93
N PHE A 219 -17.76 -14.25 -9.63
CA PHE A 219 -16.53 -13.56 -9.28
C PHE A 219 -16.64 -12.04 -9.40
N ILE A 220 -16.26 -11.32 -8.35
CA ILE A 220 -16.08 -9.87 -8.41
C ILE A 220 -14.61 -9.59 -8.69
N ALA A 221 -14.30 -9.31 -9.95
CA ALA A 221 -12.95 -8.98 -10.40
C ALA A 221 -12.59 -7.53 -10.07
N GLY A 222 -11.30 -7.25 -9.87
CA GLY A 222 -10.78 -5.89 -9.87
C GLY A 222 -10.53 -5.36 -11.29
N PRO A 223 -10.10 -4.09 -11.44
CA PRO A 223 -9.77 -3.49 -12.74
C PRO A 223 -8.73 -4.30 -13.50
N GLN A 224 -9.03 -4.62 -14.76
CA GLN A 224 -8.16 -5.49 -15.55
C GLN A 224 -6.88 -4.79 -16.06
N SER A 225 -6.73 -3.50 -15.82
CA SER A 225 -5.47 -2.77 -15.96
C SER A 225 -4.43 -3.14 -14.90
N LEU A 226 -4.86 -3.64 -13.72
CA LEU A 226 -3.99 -4.01 -12.62
C LEU A 226 -3.50 -5.46 -12.75
N ASN A 227 -2.19 -5.68 -12.64
CA ASN A 227 -1.58 -7.02 -12.73
C ASN A 227 -2.12 -7.99 -11.66
N SER A 228 -2.30 -7.51 -10.43
CA SER A 228 -2.85 -8.31 -9.33
C SER A 228 -4.29 -8.76 -9.61
N ALA A 229 -5.14 -7.86 -10.13
CA ALA A 229 -6.53 -8.16 -10.46
C ALA A 229 -6.63 -9.19 -11.60
N ARG A 230 -5.82 -9.05 -12.66
CA ARG A 230 -5.72 -10.06 -13.72
C ARG A 230 -5.26 -11.40 -13.17
N GLY A 231 -4.19 -11.42 -12.39
CA GLY A 231 -3.65 -12.66 -11.81
C GLY A 231 -4.66 -13.39 -10.93
N ARG A 232 -5.44 -12.67 -10.11
CA ARG A 232 -6.49 -13.23 -9.26
C ARG A 232 -7.65 -13.80 -10.11
N LYS A 233 -8.11 -13.06 -11.14
CA LYS A 233 -9.12 -13.55 -12.08
C LYS A 233 -8.67 -14.81 -12.84
N ASP A 234 -7.42 -14.81 -13.31
CA ASP A 234 -6.85 -15.95 -14.03
C ASP A 234 -6.75 -17.18 -13.12
N ALA A 235 -6.32 -17.00 -11.86
CA ALA A 235 -6.24 -18.07 -10.86
C ALA A 235 -7.64 -18.64 -10.56
N PHE A 236 -8.65 -17.79 -10.32
CA PHE A 236 -10.05 -18.21 -10.14
C PHE A 236 -10.56 -19.00 -11.34
N THR A 237 -10.39 -18.46 -12.55
CA THR A 237 -10.87 -19.09 -13.79
C THR A 237 -10.20 -20.46 -14.04
N LYS A 238 -8.87 -20.55 -13.81
CA LYS A 238 -8.14 -21.82 -13.94
C LYS A 238 -8.60 -22.85 -12.92
N ALA A 239 -8.84 -22.42 -11.68
CA ALA A 239 -9.29 -23.31 -10.62
C ALA A 239 -10.69 -23.89 -10.89
N LEU A 240 -11.65 -23.10 -11.44
CA LEU A 240 -12.96 -23.61 -11.89
C LEU A 240 -12.79 -24.61 -13.03
N LYS A 241 -12.03 -24.26 -14.07
CA LYS A 241 -11.80 -25.12 -15.23
C LYS A 241 -11.17 -26.46 -14.86
N SER A 242 -10.23 -26.47 -13.91
CA SER A 242 -9.59 -27.71 -13.43
C SER A 242 -10.55 -28.66 -12.72
N ARG A 243 -11.75 -28.19 -12.35
CA ARG A 243 -12.83 -28.95 -11.72
C ARG A 243 -14.01 -29.24 -12.69
N GLY A 244 -13.83 -28.97 -14.00
CA GLY A 244 -14.86 -29.15 -15.02
C GLY A 244 -16.03 -28.17 -14.90
N ILE A 245 -15.85 -27.03 -14.27
CA ILE A 245 -16.89 -26.00 -14.11
C ILE A 245 -16.66 -24.89 -15.12
N ASP A 246 -17.67 -24.66 -15.95
CA ASP A 246 -17.64 -23.58 -16.94
C ASP A 246 -17.74 -22.21 -16.27
N VAL A 247 -16.89 -21.29 -16.73
CA VAL A 247 -16.90 -19.89 -16.27
C VAL A 247 -17.94 -19.13 -17.10
N ARG A 248 -19.08 -18.81 -16.48
CA ARG A 248 -20.09 -17.96 -17.13
C ARG A 248 -19.63 -16.52 -17.11
N LYS A 249 -19.55 -15.89 -18.28
CA LYS A 249 -19.07 -14.50 -18.41
C LYS A 249 -19.94 -13.50 -17.65
N GLU A 250 -21.25 -13.72 -17.62
CA GLU A 250 -22.24 -12.93 -16.90
C GLU A 250 -22.08 -12.99 -15.37
N TRP A 251 -21.38 -14.00 -14.86
CA TRP A 251 -21.07 -14.11 -13.43
C TRP A 251 -19.70 -13.51 -13.05
N ILE A 252 -19.05 -12.81 -13.97
CA ILE A 252 -17.84 -12.04 -13.69
C ILE A 252 -18.18 -10.56 -13.78
N ALA A 253 -18.36 -9.92 -12.64
CA ALA A 253 -18.54 -8.48 -12.55
C ALA A 253 -17.23 -7.79 -12.20
N VAL A 254 -17.01 -6.56 -12.70
CA VAL A 254 -15.77 -5.81 -12.46
C VAL A 254 -16.05 -4.68 -11.47
N GLY A 255 -15.30 -4.65 -10.36
CA GLY A 255 -15.23 -3.56 -9.39
C GLY A 255 -13.95 -2.74 -9.55
N ASP A 256 -13.66 -1.92 -8.55
CA ASP A 256 -12.59 -0.91 -8.54
C ASP A 256 -11.57 -1.08 -7.40
N MET A 257 -11.54 -2.24 -6.76
CA MET A 257 -10.77 -2.58 -5.54
C MET A 257 -11.27 -1.86 -4.27
N ARG A 258 -12.40 -1.16 -4.32
CA ARG A 258 -13.02 -0.42 -3.22
C ARG A 258 -14.41 -0.96 -2.88
N VAL A 259 -14.96 -0.53 -1.76
CA VAL A 259 -16.28 -0.95 -1.27
C VAL A 259 -17.38 -0.65 -2.28
N GLU A 260 -17.37 0.56 -2.84
CA GLU A 260 -18.42 0.99 -3.79
C GLU A 260 -18.41 0.18 -5.10
N GLY A 261 -17.23 -0.11 -5.65
CA GLY A 261 -17.12 -0.97 -6.84
C GLY A 261 -17.57 -2.40 -6.56
N GLY A 262 -17.29 -2.91 -5.34
CA GLY A 262 -17.79 -4.22 -4.88
C GLY A 262 -19.31 -4.26 -4.77
N ARG A 263 -19.92 -3.18 -4.24
CA ARG A 263 -21.38 -3.03 -4.14
C ARG A 263 -22.04 -3.09 -5.52
N LYS A 264 -21.59 -2.27 -6.46
CA LYS A 264 -22.12 -2.26 -7.84
C LYS A 264 -21.95 -3.59 -8.56
N ALA A 265 -20.78 -4.23 -8.39
CA ALA A 265 -20.50 -5.53 -8.98
C ALA A 265 -21.43 -6.62 -8.44
N MET A 266 -21.71 -6.63 -7.13
CA MET A 266 -22.66 -7.57 -6.54
C MET A 266 -24.09 -7.31 -7.02
N GLU A 267 -24.54 -6.07 -7.13
CA GLU A 267 -25.86 -5.73 -7.69
C GLU A 267 -26.03 -6.34 -9.09
N ALA A 268 -24.99 -6.23 -9.94
CA ALA A 268 -25.01 -6.84 -11.27
C ALA A 268 -25.13 -8.39 -11.20
N LEU A 269 -24.39 -9.04 -10.30
CA LEU A 269 -24.46 -10.49 -10.11
C LEU A 269 -25.81 -10.96 -9.59
N LEU A 270 -26.44 -10.19 -8.68
CA LEU A 270 -27.76 -10.50 -8.14
C LEU A 270 -28.88 -10.33 -9.20
N ALA A 271 -28.66 -9.52 -10.22
CA ALA A 271 -29.59 -9.34 -11.35
C ALA A 271 -29.54 -10.49 -12.37
N CYS A 272 -28.47 -11.33 -12.38
CA CYS A 272 -28.34 -12.45 -13.29
C CYS A 272 -29.46 -13.50 -13.10
N ARG A 273 -29.81 -14.19 -14.19
CA ARG A 273 -30.77 -15.30 -14.17
C ARG A 273 -30.21 -16.50 -14.96
N PRO A 274 -29.91 -17.66 -14.36
CA PRO A 274 -29.86 -17.84 -12.90
C PRO A 274 -28.76 -17.01 -12.24
N ARG A 275 -28.95 -16.68 -10.95
CA ARG A 275 -27.92 -16.00 -10.16
C ARG A 275 -26.92 -17.01 -9.58
N PRO A 276 -25.67 -16.60 -9.30
CA PRO A 276 -24.73 -17.45 -8.58
C PRO A 276 -25.20 -17.72 -7.14
N THR A 277 -24.87 -18.89 -6.60
CA THR A 277 -25.14 -19.30 -5.20
C THR A 277 -23.98 -18.98 -4.28
N ALA A 278 -22.80 -18.77 -4.84
CA ALA A 278 -21.61 -18.29 -4.13
C ALA A 278 -20.89 -17.24 -4.97
N VAL A 279 -20.21 -16.31 -4.32
CA VAL A 279 -19.39 -15.29 -4.97
C VAL A 279 -18.03 -15.22 -4.28
N VAL A 280 -16.97 -15.14 -5.09
CA VAL A 280 -15.61 -14.84 -4.61
C VAL A 280 -15.25 -13.43 -5.07
N ALA A 281 -14.80 -12.59 -4.16
CA ALA A 281 -14.37 -11.24 -4.49
C ALA A 281 -12.83 -11.15 -4.56
N SER A 282 -12.35 -10.34 -5.48
CA SER A 282 -10.91 -10.14 -5.70
C SER A 282 -10.20 -9.42 -4.56
N ASN A 283 -10.92 -8.77 -3.63
CA ASN A 283 -10.40 -8.31 -2.35
C ASN A 283 -11.52 -8.15 -1.30
N ASP A 284 -11.13 -7.98 -0.03
CA ASP A 284 -12.07 -7.86 1.09
C ASP A 284 -12.89 -6.58 1.05
N LEU A 285 -12.34 -5.47 0.58
CA LEU A 285 -13.11 -4.23 0.46
C LEU A 285 -14.28 -4.38 -0.52
N MET A 286 -14.06 -5.04 -1.66
CA MET A 286 -15.16 -5.35 -2.58
C MET A 286 -16.12 -6.39 -2.00
N ALA A 287 -15.63 -7.35 -1.19
CA ALA A 287 -16.51 -8.28 -0.48
C ALA A 287 -17.39 -7.57 0.56
N VAL A 288 -16.87 -6.56 1.26
CA VAL A 288 -17.67 -5.70 2.17
C VAL A 288 -18.77 -4.97 1.39
N GLY A 289 -18.44 -4.39 0.24
CA GLY A 289 -19.43 -3.78 -0.66
C GLY A 289 -20.47 -4.79 -1.15
N ALA A 290 -20.04 -6.01 -1.43
CA ALA A 290 -20.92 -7.11 -1.81
C ALA A 290 -21.89 -7.51 -0.70
N LEU A 291 -21.42 -7.55 0.57
CA LEU A 291 -22.30 -7.76 1.75
C LEU A 291 -23.36 -6.66 1.84
N GLN A 292 -22.99 -5.39 1.63
CA GLN A 292 -23.94 -4.28 1.65
C GLN A 292 -25.01 -4.41 0.57
N ALA A 293 -24.62 -4.77 -0.67
CA ALA A 293 -25.56 -4.98 -1.77
C ALA A 293 -26.49 -6.16 -1.52
N ALA A 294 -25.97 -7.28 -1.00
CA ALA A 294 -26.77 -8.44 -0.62
C ALA A 294 -27.80 -8.07 0.45
N HIS A 295 -27.38 -7.39 1.50
CA HIS A 295 -28.28 -6.91 2.59
C HIS A 295 -29.37 -5.97 2.05
N ALA A 296 -29.03 -4.97 1.24
CA ALA A 296 -29.99 -4.05 0.62
C ALA A 296 -31.01 -4.78 -0.27
N SER A 297 -30.59 -5.89 -0.91
CA SER A 297 -31.43 -6.75 -1.73
C SER A 297 -32.18 -7.82 -0.92
N ARG A 298 -32.11 -7.80 0.41
CA ARG A 298 -32.69 -8.81 1.33
C ARG A 298 -32.17 -10.24 1.06
N ILE A 299 -30.94 -10.37 0.58
CA ILE A 299 -30.22 -11.62 0.40
C ILE A 299 -29.33 -11.85 1.63
N HIS A 300 -29.55 -12.93 2.35
CA HIS A 300 -28.80 -13.21 3.58
C HIS A 300 -27.53 -14.01 3.25
N VAL A 301 -26.40 -13.49 3.67
CA VAL A 301 -25.12 -14.21 3.68
C VAL A 301 -24.95 -14.82 5.07
N PRO A 302 -24.67 -16.12 5.21
CA PRO A 302 -24.40 -17.09 4.14
C PRO A 302 -25.63 -17.88 3.65
N ARG A 303 -26.84 -17.66 4.20
CA ARG A 303 -28.02 -18.51 4.00
C ARG A 303 -28.45 -18.62 2.54
N ASP A 304 -28.52 -17.48 1.85
CA ASP A 304 -29.04 -17.37 0.46
C ASP A 304 -27.92 -17.20 -0.57
N LEU A 305 -26.71 -16.81 -0.10
CA LEU A 305 -25.52 -16.57 -0.92
C LEU A 305 -24.27 -16.74 -0.06
N SER A 306 -23.34 -17.60 -0.48
CA SER A 306 -22.01 -17.68 0.14
C SER A 306 -21.08 -16.60 -0.44
N LEU A 307 -20.19 -16.04 0.40
CA LEU A 307 -19.25 -15.00 -0.01
C LEU A 307 -17.85 -15.28 0.55
N ILE A 308 -16.84 -15.19 -0.32
CA ILE A 308 -15.42 -15.26 0.06
C ILE A 308 -14.71 -13.99 -0.43
N GLY A 309 -13.89 -13.40 0.42
CA GLY A 309 -13.01 -12.27 0.13
C GLY A 309 -11.59 -12.69 -0.27
N PHE A 310 -10.70 -11.71 -0.33
CA PHE A 310 -9.28 -11.89 -0.54
C PHE A 310 -8.53 -10.76 0.15
N ASP A 311 -7.41 -11.02 0.78
CA ASP A 311 -6.43 -10.25 1.52
C ASP A 311 -6.38 -10.59 3.02
N ASP A 312 -7.47 -11.01 3.65
CA ASP A 312 -7.65 -11.21 5.09
C ASP A 312 -7.34 -9.94 5.89
N LEU A 313 -8.02 -8.86 5.51
CA LEU A 313 -7.92 -7.59 6.22
C LEU A 313 -8.63 -7.68 7.59
N PRO A 314 -8.26 -6.85 8.57
CA PRO A 314 -8.96 -6.81 9.88
C PRO A 314 -10.47 -6.68 9.75
N ILE A 315 -10.96 -5.89 8.78
CA ILE A 315 -12.39 -5.72 8.51
C ILE A 315 -13.10 -7.04 8.19
N ALA A 316 -12.41 -8.04 7.63
CA ALA A 316 -13.01 -9.33 7.31
C ALA A 316 -13.56 -10.06 8.56
N SER A 317 -12.93 -9.87 9.71
CA SER A 317 -13.40 -10.42 10.99
C SER A 317 -14.41 -9.53 11.70
N MET A 318 -14.51 -8.24 11.33
CA MET A 318 -15.36 -7.24 11.99
C MET A 318 -16.74 -7.09 11.36
N VAL A 319 -16.91 -7.49 10.09
CA VAL A 319 -18.23 -7.46 9.42
C VAL A 319 -19.13 -8.59 9.91
N HIS A 320 -20.43 -8.46 9.67
CA HIS A 320 -21.40 -9.49 10.01
C HIS A 320 -22.13 -9.98 8.75
N PRO A 321 -22.07 -11.31 8.46
CA PRO A 321 -21.26 -12.33 9.13
C PRO A 321 -19.75 -12.10 8.91
N PRO A 322 -18.88 -12.59 9.82
CA PRO A 322 -17.44 -12.60 9.61
C PRO A 322 -17.07 -13.27 8.27
N LEU A 323 -16.24 -12.60 7.49
CA LEU A 323 -15.97 -12.93 6.10
C LEU A 323 -14.89 -14.02 5.98
N SER A 324 -15.22 -15.15 5.36
CA SER A 324 -14.23 -16.10 4.82
C SER A 324 -13.42 -15.39 3.74
N THR A 325 -12.11 -15.58 3.73
CA THR A 325 -11.23 -14.82 2.83
C THR A 325 -9.95 -15.58 2.54
N ILE A 326 -9.28 -15.25 1.46
CA ILE A 326 -7.96 -15.80 1.12
C ILE A 326 -6.90 -14.87 1.70
N ARG A 327 -6.16 -15.32 2.73
CA ARG A 327 -5.11 -14.55 3.39
C ARG A 327 -3.93 -14.33 2.47
N HIS A 328 -3.63 -13.05 2.17
CA HIS A 328 -2.41 -12.66 1.49
C HIS A 328 -1.28 -12.48 2.53
N PRO A 329 -0.10 -13.08 2.35
CA PRO A 329 0.99 -13.04 3.34
C PRO A 329 1.74 -11.70 3.30
N ARG A 330 1.10 -10.60 3.72
CA ARG A 330 1.61 -9.22 3.60
C ARG A 330 2.93 -8.99 4.34
N ARG A 331 3.03 -9.50 5.57
CA ARG A 331 4.26 -9.39 6.38
C ARG A 331 5.44 -10.11 5.74
N GLU A 332 5.20 -11.28 5.16
CA GLU A 332 6.22 -12.04 4.45
C GLU A 332 6.63 -11.37 3.14
N VAL A 333 5.68 -10.73 2.43
CA VAL A 333 5.97 -9.91 1.26
C VAL A 333 6.89 -8.75 1.64
N ALA A 334 6.59 -8.02 2.70
CA ALA A 334 7.41 -6.92 3.20
C ALA A 334 8.81 -7.41 3.62
N ALA A 335 8.89 -8.53 4.36
CA ALA A 335 10.15 -9.10 4.81
C ALA A 335 11.05 -9.51 3.63
N ARG A 336 10.51 -10.19 2.63
CA ARG A 336 11.25 -10.55 1.42
C ARG A 336 11.68 -9.34 0.61
N ALA A 337 10.82 -8.35 0.47
CA ALA A 337 11.17 -7.12 -0.24
C ALA A 337 12.32 -6.39 0.44
N PHE A 338 12.28 -6.28 1.77
CA PHE A 338 13.35 -5.68 2.55
C PHE A 338 14.66 -6.49 2.43
N ASP A 339 14.65 -7.81 2.61
CA ASP A 339 15.81 -8.68 2.50
C ASP A 339 16.48 -8.57 1.12
N LEU A 340 15.69 -8.62 0.04
CA LEU A 340 16.17 -8.46 -1.33
C LEU A 340 16.87 -7.12 -1.55
N LEU A 341 16.27 -6.02 -1.07
CA LEU A 341 16.88 -4.69 -1.17
C LEU A 341 18.14 -4.57 -0.32
N TRP A 342 18.08 -5.06 0.91
CA TRP A 342 19.20 -4.96 1.86
C TRP A 342 20.43 -5.71 1.37
N LYS A 343 20.24 -6.93 0.84
CA LYS A 343 21.31 -7.69 0.18
C LYS A 343 21.89 -6.95 -1.01
N ARG A 344 21.02 -6.39 -1.85
CA ARG A 344 21.43 -5.65 -3.05
C ARG A 344 22.25 -4.40 -2.70
N VAL A 345 21.87 -3.66 -1.69
CA VAL A 345 22.61 -2.48 -1.20
C VAL A 345 23.98 -2.87 -0.67
N ARG A 346 24.12 -4.07 -0.08
CA ARG A 346 25.40 -4.59 0.39
C ARG A 346 26.26 -5.25 -0.68
N GLY A 347 25.73 -5.36 -1.92
CA GLY A 347 26.44 -6.01 -3.03
C GLY A 347 26.44 -7.54 -2.93
N GLU A 348 25.50 -8.12 -2.17
CA GLU A 348 25.34 -9.56 -2.03
C GLU A 348 24.47 -10.12 -3.17
N ASP A 349 24.71 -11.36 -3.55
CA ASP A 349 23.89 -12.06 -4.53
C ASP A 349 22.51 -12.36 -3.95
N VAL A 350 21.50 -12.14 -4.81
CA VAL A 350 20.10 -12.37 -4.45
C VAL A 350 19.65 -13.69 -5.08
N ALA A 351 19.39 -14.69 -4.25
CA ALA A 351 18.81 -15.94 -4.71
C ALA A 351 17.35 -15.76 -5.15
N ASP A 352 16.93 -16.55 -6.13
CA ASP A 352 15.52 -16.63 -6.51
C ASP A 352 14.71 -17.27 -5.38
N HIS A 353 13.56 -16.67 -5.06
CA HIS A 353 12.73 -17.13 -3.95
C HIS A 353 11.49 -17.87 -4.46
N SER A 354 11.13 -18.96 -3.78
CA SER A 354 9.84 -19.63 -4.01
C SER A 354 8.68 -18.66 -3.84
N PRO A 355 7.65 -18.73 -4.70
CA PRO A 355 6.48 -17.87 -4.58
C PRO A 355 5.79 -17.99 -3.22
N LEU A 356 5.39 -16.85 -2.67
CA LEU A 356 4.51 -16.81 -1.50
C LEU A 356 3.12 -17.26 -1.89
N GLN A 357 2.48 -18.04 -1.03
CA GLN A 357 1.18 -18.63 -1.32
C GLN A 357 0.12 -18.08 -0.37
N PRO A 358 -0.92 -17.41 -0.89
CA PRO A 358 -2.12 -17.11 -0.14
C PRO A 358 -2.89 -18.40 0.21
N HIS A 359 -3.54 -18.43 1.39
CA HIS A 359 -4.32 -19.56 1.89
C HIS A 359 -5.71 -19.15 2.36
N LEU A 360 -6.70 -20.04 2.23
CA LEU A 360 -8.06 -19.79 2.68
C LEU A 360 -8.15 -19.74 4.22
N VAL A 361 -8.88 -18.73 4.71
CA VAL A 361 -9.33 -18.59 6.10
C VAL A 361 -10.85 -18.68 6.11
N ILE A 362 -11.40 -19.75 6.65
CA ILE A 362 -12.85 -19.97 6.73
C ILE A 362 -13.40 -19.24 7.95
N ARG A 363 -14.54 -18.53 7.75
CA ARG A 363 -15.36 -17.88 8.75
C ARG A 363 -16.86 -18.17 8.48
N ASP A 364 -17.73 -17.24 8.83
CA ASP A 364 -19.18 -17.50 8.86
C ASP A 364 -19.93 -17.04 7.60
N SER A 365 -19.23 -16.60 6.55
CA SER A 365 -19.86 -16.08 5.33
C SER A 365 -20.14 -17.13 4.25
N THR A 366 -19.94 -18.42 4.56
CA THR A 366 -20.19 -19.54 3.64
C THR A 366 -21.06 -20.63 4.31
N ALA A 367 -22.00 -21.20 3.55
CA ALA A 367 -22.88 -22.30 3.96
C ALA A 367 -23.34 -23.08 2.72
N PRO A 368 -23.88 -24.30 2.85
CA PRO A 368 -24.50 -25.03 1.74
C PRO A 368 -25.60 -24.20 1.05
N PRO A 369 -25.74 -24.27 -0.30
CA PRO A 369 -26.77 -23.53 -1.03
C PRO A 369 -28.18 -23.90 -0.56
N ALA A 370 -29.08 -22.91 -0.55
CA ALA A 370 -30.44 -23.05 -0.01
C ALA A 370 -31.25 -24.19 -0.65
N GLU A 371 -30.98 -24.54 -1.92
CA GLU A 371 -31.64 -25.63 -2.62
C GLU A 371 -31.28 -27.00 -2.08
N LEU A 372 -30.08 -27.21 -1.57
CA LEU A 372 -29.66 -28.48 -0.94
C LEU A 372 -30.28 -28.64 0.48
N LYS A 373 -30.69 -27.58 1.13
CA LYS A 373 -31.33 -27.62 2.46
C LYS A 373 -32.80 -28.02 2.39
N ARG A 374 -33.43 -28.07 1.18
CA ARG A 374 -34.85 -28.43 0.97
C ARG A 374 -35.06 -29.88 0.54
N ARG A 375 -33.96 -30.61 0.37
CA ARG A 375 -33.96 -32.08 0.09
C ARG A 375 -33.47 -32.83 1.33
#